data_2226bdb5a75566410bcc1d2b9182a277
#
_entry.id   2226bdb5a75566410bcc1d2b9182a277
#
_cell.length_a   1.000
_cell.length_b   1.000
_cell.length_c   1.000
_cell.angle_alpha   90.00
_cell.angle_beta   90.00
_cell.angle_gamma   90.00
#
_symmetry.space_group_name_H-M   'P 1'
#
loop_
_entity.id
_entity.type
_entity.pdbx_description
1 polymer ?
#
loop_
_entity_poly.entity_id
_entity_poly.type
_entity_poly.pdbx_seq_one_letter_code
_entity_poly.pdbx_strand_id
1 'polypeptide(L)'
;VPKETETHKAPFPVMLYFHGTGTSRFEPIAVADTMARQGIAVMSFDQVGHGPLILDIPNLLSQDESTAALVNAIVPAIASLLVPERVSEFIGLEFEEALPKLEEVGLFAELAVHGRAYDYNENGVLDVAEAFFFPDPFRLCASFTQDLLDMMQMVKVLRGLRQADVPTMPLENPSEATEETLRPYLLAGDFNADGVLDIGGPNVQLSLGGTSLGGIHATMGAAIEPEIKTVTPIVAGGGLIDLMTRSTLNFILEPLFLEITGNRVVGCPLIHTGY
;
A
#
# COMPACT_ATOMS: atom_id res chain seq x y z
N VAL A 1 3.19 -13.68 1.59
CA VAL A 1 2.82 -14.75 2.53
C VAL A 1 4.08 -15.46 2.99
N PRO A 2 4.21 -15.84 4.28
CA PRO A 2 5.35 -16.62 4.77
C PRO A 2 5.48 -17.98 4.07
N LYS A 3 6.69 -18.54 4.08
CA LYS A 3 6.88 -19.95 3.79
C LYS A 3 6.68 -20.76 5.06
N GLU A 4 6.11 -21.95 4.94
CA GLU A 4 6.01 -22.88 6.06
C GLU A 4 7.38 -23.29 6.60
N THR A 5 7.48 -23.35 7.91
CA THR A 5 8.65 -23.83 8.65
C THR A 5 8.21 -24.81 9.73
N GLU A 6 9.13 -25.31 10.53
CA GLU A 6 8.78 -26.14 11.70
C GLU A 6 7.92 -25.38 12.73
N THR A 7 8.16 -24.07 12.86
CA THR A 7 7.53 -23.20 13.87
C THR A 7 6.36 -22.37 13.34
N HIS A 8 6.28 -22.16 12.04
CA HIS A 8 5.24 -21.35 11.41
C HIS A 8 4.49 -22.19 10.38
N LYS A 9 3.20 -22.34 10.57
CA LYS A 9 2.31 -23.15 9.73
C LYS A 9 1.13 -22.32 9.24
N ALA A 10 0.66 -22.63 8.03
CA ALA A 10 -0.59 -22.10 7.50
C ALA A 10 -1.81 -22.62 8.31
N PRO A 11 -2.89 -21.86 8.42
CA PRO A 11 -3.02 -20.49 7.92
C PRO A 11 -2.28 -19.48 8.82
N PHE A 12 -1.52 -18.59 8.20
CA PHE A 12 -0.69 -17.61 8.89
C PHE A 12 -1.51 -16.46 9.47
N PRO A 13 -1.10 -15.88 10.62
CA PRO A 13 -1.58 -14.57 11.07
C PRO A 13 -1.42 -13.52 9.98
N VAL A 14 -2.38 -12.58 9.89
CA VAL A 14 -2.37 -11.54 8.87
C VAL A 14 -2.27 -10.16 9.50
N MET A 15 -1.34 -9.36 9.01
CA MET A 15 -1.30 -7.93 9.24
C MET A 15 -1.89 -7.21 8.03
N LEU A 16 -3.02 -6.53 8.20
CA LEU A 16 -3.51 -5.55 7.25
C LEU A 16 -2.71 -4.26 7.44
N TYR A 17 -2.07 -3.80 6.37
CA TYR A 17 -1.15 -2.68 6.43
C TYR A 17 -1.70 -1.50 5.63
N PHE A 18 -1.81 -0.36 6.30
CA PHE A 18 -2.11 0.94 5.69
C PHE A 18 -0.80 1.66 5.37
N HIS A 19 -0.63 2.08 4.16
CA HIS A 19 0.55 2.83 3.71
C HIS A 19 0.51 4.31 4.14
N GLY A 20 1.64 5.00 4.04
CA GLY A 20 1.75 6.43 4.31
C GLY A 20 1.20 7.31 3.19
N THR A 21 1.07 8.62 3.49
CA THR A 21 0.68 9.61 2.49
C THR A 21 1.69 9.65 1.35
N GLY A 22 1.21 9.68 0.11
CA GLY A 22 2.05 9.77 -1.08
C GLY A 22 2.70 8.44 -1.49
N THR A 23 2.35 7.32 -0.83
CA THR A 23 2.80 5.98 -1.19
C THR A 23 1.65 5.10 -1.68
N SER A 24 1.83 3.79 -1.70
CA SER A 24 0.83 2.85 -2.23
C SER A 24 0.84 1.53 -1.48
N ARG A 25 -0.03 0.60 -1.90
CA ARG A 25 -0.08 -0.79 -1.42
C ARG A 25 1.27 -1.53 -1.46
N PHE A 26 2.26 -1.00 -2.17
CA PHE A 26 3.61 -1.58 -2.25
C PHE A 26 4.53 -1.18 -1.09
N GLU A 27 4.20 -0.16 -0.30
CA GLU A 27 5.03 0.27 0.84
C GLU A 27 5.44 -0.87 1.78
N PRO A 28 4.54 -1.81 2.16
CA PRO A 28 4.91 -2.87 3.10
C PRO A 28 5.92 -3.88 2.56
N ILE A 29 6.28 -3.85 1.28
CA ILE A 29 7.37 -4.67 0.73
C ILE A 29 8.65 -4.44 1.53
N ALA A 30 8.90 -3.20 2.00
CA ALA A 30 10.06 -2.86 2.82
C ALA A 30 10.16 -3.67 4.14
N VAL A 31 9.02 -4.14 4.66
CA VAL A 31 8.94 -4.89 5.93
C VAL A 31 8.46 -6.33 5.75
N ALA A 32 7.99 -6.70 4.56
CA ALA A 32 7.33 -7.97 4.29
C ALA A 32 8.24 -9.19 4.58
N ASP A 33 9.51 -9.14 4.21
CA ASP A 33 10.46 -10.21 4.50
C ASP A 33 10.65 -10.40 6.02
N THR A 34 10.78 -9.29 6.76
CA THR A 34 10.90 -9.34 8.22
C THR A 34 9.67 -9.96 8.86
N MET A 35 8.47 -9.58 8.42
CA MET A 35 7.20 -10.14 8.90
C MET A 35 7.06 -11.61 8.52
N ALA A 36 7.40 -11.97 7.29
CA ALA A 36 7.34 -13.34 6.81
C ALA A 36 8.25 -14.28 7.62
N ARG A 37 9.46 -13.82 8.00
CA ARG A 37 10.36 -14.57 8.90
C ARG A 37 9.77 -14.81 10.30
N GLN A 38 8.82 -13.98 10.71
CA GLN A 38 8.07 -14.14 11.97
C GLN A 38 6.76 -14.93 11.77
N GLY A 39 6.53 -15.48 10.58
CA GLY A 39 5.33 -16.23 10.27
C GLY A 39 4.08 -15.35 10.11
N ILE A 40 4.22 -14.06 9.79
CA ILE A 40 3.12 -13.11 9.62
C ILE A 40 2.98 -12.77 8.15
N ALA A 41 1.81 -13.03 7.57
CA ALA A 41 1.46 -12.55 6.24
C ALA A 41 1.11 -11.05 6.31
N VAL A 42 1.54 -10.29 5.30
CA VAL A 42 1.18 -8.87 5.17
C VAL A 42 0.28 -8.70 3.97
N MET A 43 -0.83 -8.02 4.16
CA MET A 43 -1.80 -7.68 3.13
C MET A 43 -2.04 -6.16 3.13
N SER A 44 -1.97 -5.53 1.98
CA SER A 44 -2.12 -4.09 1.83
C SER A 44 -3.07 -3.76 0.69
N PHE A 45 -3.61 -2.56 0.70
CA PHE A 45 -4.46 -2.01 -0.34
C PHE A 45 -4.19 -0.51 -0.49
N ASP A 46 -4.49 0.04 -1.66
CA ASP A 46 -4.38 1.49 -1.86
C ASP A 46 -5.52 2.21 -1.14
N GLN A 47 -5.15 3.17 -0.30
CA GLN A 47 -6.10 4.07 0.33
C GLN A 47 -6.70 5.01 -0.72
N VAL A 48 -7.87 5.58 -0.42
CA VAL A 48 -8.55 6.52 -1.34
C VAL A 48 -7.61 7.68 -1.69
N GLY A 49 -7.54 8.00 -2.96
CA GLY A 49 -6.66 9.04 -3.48
C GLY A 49 -5.20 8.66 -3.60
N HIS A 50 -4.87 7.39 -3.39
CA HIS A 50 -3.50 6.87 -3.47
C HIS A 50 -3.38 5.73 -4.49
N GLY A 51 -2.17 5.23 -4.65
CA GLY A 51 -1.83 4.18 -5.63
C GLY A 51 -1.22 4.78 -6.86
N PRO A 52 -1.03 4.06 -7.94
CA PRO A 52 0.29 3.57 -8.26
C PRO A 52 1.34 4.67 -8.22
N LEU A 53 2.58 4.28 -7.94
CA LEU A 53 3.74 5.20 -7.84
C LEU A 53 4.11 5.86 -9.17
N ILE A 54 3.50 5.43 -10.26
CA ILE A 54 3.93 5.84 -11.60
C ILE A 54 2.96 6.87 -12.13
N LEU A 55 3.29 8.04 -11.85
CA LEU A 55 2.71 9.24 -12.36
C LEU A 55 3.28 9.52 -13.74
N ASP A 56 3.65 10.62 -14.07
CA ASP A 56 4.23 10.95 -15.34
C ASP A 56 5.73 10.57 -15.38
N ILE A 57 6.04 9.27 -15.56
CA ILE A 57 7.44 8.81 -15.64
C ILE A 57 8.26 9.56 -16.70
N PRO A 58 7.77 9.79 -17.91
CA PRO A 58 8.51 10.61 -18.87
C PRO A 58 8.86 11.98 -18.31
N ASN A 59 7.95 12.62 -17.59
CA ASN A 59 8.22 13.90 -16.94
C ASN A 59 9.22 13.75 -15.78
N LEU A 60 9.07 12.74 -14.93
CA LEU A 60 10.02 12.46 -13.86
C LEU A 60 11.43 12.20 -14.39
N LEU A 61 11.58 11.40 -15.43
CA LEU A 61 12.87 11.14 -16.09
C LEU A 61 13.48 12.38 -16.72
N SER A 62 12.65 13.34 -17.13
CA SER A 62 13.11 14.60 -17.75
C SER A 62 13.51 15.69 -16.75
N GLN A 63 13.20 15.53 -15.45
CA GLN A 63 13.44 16.58 -14.45
C GLN A 63 14.92 16.79 -14.14
N ASP A 64 15.63 15.73 -13.78
CA ASP A 64 17.05 15.77 -13.46
C ASP A 64 17.65 14.35 -13.41
N GLU A 65 19.00 14.27 -13.48
CA GLU A 65 19.72 13.00 -13.48
C GLU A 65 19.50 12.17 -12.19
N SER A 66 19.30 12.83 -11.05
CA SER A 66 19.10 12.12 -9.78
C SER A 66 17.74 11.44 -9.71
N THR A 67 16.71 12.09 -10.23
CA THR A 67 15.35 11.54 -10.35
C THR A 67 15.32 10.40 -11.35
N ALA A 68 15.96 10.57 -12.52
CA ALA A 68 16.10 9.49 -13.50
C ALA A 68 16.83 8.28 -12.93
N ALA A 69 17.95 8.49 -12.21
CA ALA A 69 18.68 7.40 -11.56
C ALA A 69 17.84 6.67 -10.51
N LEU A 70 17.01 7.39 -9.76
CA LEU A 70 16.09 6.79 -8.78
C LEU A 70 15.04 5.93 -9.48
N VAL A 71 14.40 6.43 -10.54
CA VAL A 71 13.40 5.67 -11.30
C VAL A 71 14.01 4.40 -11.90
N ASN A 72 15.20 4.52 -12.51
CA ASN A 72 15.90 3.39 -13.10
C ASN A 72 16.34 2.34 -12.06
N ALA A 73 16.61 2.74 -10.81
CA ALA A 73 16.94 1.84 -9.72
C ALA A 73 15.70 1.13 -9.12
N ILE A 74 14.54 1.75 -9.15
CA ILE A 74 13.31 1.19 -8.58
C ILE A 74 12.84 -0.04 -9.34
N VAL A 75 12.92 -0.04 -10.67
CA VAL A 75 12.39 -1.12 -11.53
C VAL A 75 13.05 -2.46 -11.23
N PRO A 76 14.40 -2.59 -11.22
CA PRO A 76 15.05 -3.85 -10.85
C PRO A 76 14.78 -4.26 -9.40
N ALA A 77 14.66 -3.29 -8.48
CA ALA A 77 14.35 -3.58 -7.09
C ALA A 77 12.97 -4.21 -6.93
N ILE A 78 11.96 -3.66 -7.60
CA ILE A 78 10.59 -4.22 -7.59
C ILE A 78 10.57 -5.57 -8.31
N ALA A 79 11.22 -5.69 -9.47
CA ALA A 79 11.31 -6.95 -10.19
C ALA A 79 11.97 -8.05 -9.34
N SER A 80 12.98 -7.72 -8.53
CA SER A 80 13.61 -8.67 -7.62
C SER A 80 12.67 -9.22 -6.54
N LEU A 81 11.64 -8.47 -6.20
CA LEU A 81 10.66 -8.84 -5.18
C LEU A 81 9.47 -9.61 -5.78
N LEU A 82 9.01 -9.19 -6.95
CA LEU A 82 7.77 -9.72 -7.55
C LEU A 82 8.02 -10.84 -8.56
N VAL A 83 9.13 -10.78 -9.29
CA VAL A 83 9.52 -11.79 -10.30
C VAL A 83 11.02 -12.14 -10.18
N PRO A 84 11.44 -12.69 -9.03
CA PRO A 84 12.87 -12.91 -8.71
C PRO A 84 13.59 -13.78 -9.75
N GLU A 85 12.89 -14.71 -10.38
CA GLU A 85 13.43 -15.58 -11.43
C GLU A 85 13.74 -14.83 -12.74
N ARG A 86 13.13 -13.67 -12.97
CA ARG A 86 13.33 -12.83 -14.15
C ARG A 86 14.08 -11.54 -13.85
N VAL A 87 14.53 -11.32 -12.60
CA VAL A 87 15.20 -10.06 -12.20
C VAL A 87 16.39 -9.71 -13.08
N SER A 88 17.12 -10.70 -13.57
CA SER A 88 18.28 -10.49 -14.47
C SER A 88 17.94 -9.80 -15.78
N GLU A 89 16.67 -9.85 -16.20
CA GLU A 89 16.19 -9.20 -17.41
C GLU A 89 15.99 -7.67 -17.23
N PHE A 90 15.97 -7.22 -16.00
CA PHE A 90 15.73 -5.79 -15.64
C PHE A 90 17.00 -5.08 -15.14
N ILE A 91 18.06 -5.84 -14.78
CA ILE A 91 19.30 -5.24 -14.27
C ILE A 91 20.02 -4.48 -15.37
N GLY A 92 20.30 -3.20 -15.11
CA GLY A 92 21.05 -2.32 -16.01
C GLY A 92 20.25 -1.79 -17.18
N LEU A 93 18.94 -2.02 -17.23
CA LEU A 93 18.07 -1.39 -18.22
C LEU A 93 17.65 0.00 -17.72
N GLU A 94 17.60 0.95 -18.64
CA GLU A 94 16.87 2.19 -18.44
C GLU A 94 15.36 1.89 -18.40
N PHE A 95 14.58 2.77 -17.77
CA PHE A 95 13.13 2.53 -17.60
C PHE A 95 12.41 2.29 -18.93
N GLU A 96 12.74 3.07 -19.96
CA GLU A 96 12.13 2.93 -21.29
C GLU A 96 12.41 1.57 -21.94
N GLU A 97 13.59 0.98 -21.69
CA GLU A 97 13.95 -0.37 -22.14
C GLU A 97 13.29 -1.46 -21.31
N ALA A 98 13.06 -1.19 -20.02
CA ALA A 98 12.38 -2.10 -19.11
C ALA A 98 10.87 -2.14 -19.33
N LEU A 99 10.26 -1.06 -19.84
CA LEU A 99 8.81 -0.90 -19.98
C LEU A 99 8.13 -2.06 -20.74
N PRO A 100 8.59 -2.48 -21.94
CA PRO A 100 7.97 -3.61 -22.64
C PRO A 100 8.05 -4.94 -21.85
N LYS A 101 9.12 -5.11 -21.07
CA LYS A 101 9.27 -6.31 -20.22
C LYS A 101 8.37 -6.25 -18.99
N LEU A 102 8.14 -5.07 -18.43
CA LEU A 102 7.17 -4.85 -17.34
C LEU A 102 5.75 -5.15 -17.83
N GLU A 103 5.42 -4.74 -19.05
CA GLU A 103 4.14 -5.04 -19.69
C GLU A 103 3.96 -6.55 -19.90
N GLU A 104 5.00 -7.23 -20.41
CA GLU A 104 4.97 -8.69 -20.64
C GLU A 104 4.73 -9.49 -19.37
N VAL A 105 5.31 -9.08 -18.25
CA VAL A 105 5.14 -9.76 -16.95
C VAL A 105 3.94 -9.25 -16.16
N GLY A 106 3.15 -8.30 -16.70
CA GLY A 106 1.99 -7.72 -16.02
C GLY A 106 2.33 -6.69 -14.93
N LEU A 107 3.59 -6.49 -14.62
CA LEU A 107 4.02 -5.56 -13.56
C LEU A 107 3.63 -4.12 -13.85
N PHE A 108 3.60 -3.72 -15.13
CA PHE A 108 3.22 -2.35 -15.49
C PHE A 108 1.78 -2.05 -15.10
N ALA A 109 0.85 -2.97 -15.35
CA ALA A 109 -0.55 -2.80 -14.95
C ALA A 109 -0.68 -2.67 -13.44
N GLU A 110 0.03 -3.52 -12.67
CA GLU A 110 -0.01 -3.50 -11.22
C GLU A 110 0.67 -2.24 -10.63
N LEU A 111 1.75 -1.79 -11.21
CA LEU A 111 2.51 -0.64 -10.71
C LEU A 111 1.93 0.71 -11.17
N ALA A 112 1.35 0.75 -12.37
CA ALA A 112 1.02 2.02 -13.03
C ALA A 112 -0.47 2.30 -13.19
N VAL A 113 -1.32 1.27 -13.26
CA VAL A 113 -2.71 1.45 -13.74
C VAL A 113 -3.77 1.22 -12.68
N HIS A 114 -3.53 0.31 -11.74
CA HIS A 114 -4.54 -0.12 -10.78
C HIS A 114 -4.43 0.56 -9.41
N GLY A 115 -4.41 1.89 -9.39
CA GLY A 115 -4.49 2.67 -8.15
C GLY A 115 -5.86 3.29 -7.90
N ARG A 116 -5.96 4.03 -6.81
CA ARG A 116 -7.16 4.80 -6.41
C ARG A 116 -6.90 6.31 -6.43
N ALA A 117 -5.77 6.74 -7.02
CA ALA A 117 -5.49 8.13 -7.30
C ALA A 117 -6.50 8.68 -8.31
N TYR A 118 -6.84 9.92 -8.17
CA TYR A 118 -7.77 10.62 -9.05
C TYR A 118 -7.33 12.07 -9.17
N ASP A 119 -7.39 12.63 -10.37
CA ASP A 119 -7.12 14.04 -10.65
C ASP A 119 -8.27 14.90 -10.08
N TYR A 120 -8.10 15.40 -8.87
CA TYR A 120 -9.11 16.18 -8.17
C TYR A 120 -9.08 17.67 -8.51
N ASN A 121 -7.92 18.18 -8.92
CA ASN A 121 -7.75 19.58 -9.30
C ASN A 121 -7.96 19.81 -10.80
N GLU A 122 -8.21 18.72 -11.55
CA GLU A 122 -8.50 18.72 -13.00
C GLU A 122 -7.37 19.34 -13.84
N ASN A 123 -6.11 19.17 -13.39
CA ASN A 123 -4.94 19.66 -14.11
C ASN A 123 -4.42 18.68 -15.17
N GLY A 124 -4.99 17.48 -15.27
CA GLY A 124 -4.62 16.43 -16.20
C GLY A 124 -3.51 15.52 -15.69
N VAL A 125 -3.08 15.67 -14.44
CA VAL A 125 -2.06 14.85 -13.79
C VAL A 125 -2.70 14.06 -12.64
N LEU A 126 -2.35 12.78 -12.51
CA LEU A 126 -2.76 11.95 -11.38
C LEU A 126 -1.75 12.09 -10.25
N ASP A 127 -1.96 13.03 -9.36
CA ASP A 127 -1.10 13.21 -8.20
C ASP A 127 -1.48 12.25 -7.07
N VAL A 128 -0.47 11.55 -6.54
CA VAL A 128 -0.69 10.65 -5.39
C VAL A 128 -0.96 11.48 -4.15
N ALA A 129 -2.01 11.12 -3.42
CA ALA A 129 -2.49 11.81 -2.24
C ALA A 129 -3.11 13.20 -2.51
N GLU A 130 -3.44 13.53 -3.73
CA GLU A 130 -4.09 14.78 -4.06
C GLU A 130 -5.41 14.96 -3.28
N ALA A 131 -6.18 13.89 -3.11
CA ALA A 131 -7.39 13.90 -2.29
C ALA A 131 -7.12 14.28 -0.83
N PHE A 132 -5.91 14.01 -0.31
CA PHE A 132 -5.51 14.38 1.04
C PHE A 132 -5.08 15.84 1.13
N PHE A 133 -4.42 16.35 0.08
CA PHE A 133 -3.91 17.73 0.04
C PHE A 133 -4.89 18.71 -0.58
N PHE A 134 -5.92 18.24 -1.29
CA PHE A 134 -6.91 19.11 -1.88
C PHE A 134 -7.82 19.74 -0.82
N PRO A 135 -8.20 21.03 -0.98
CA PRO A 135 -8.88 21.83 0.06
C PRO A 135 -10.34 21.46 0.30
N ASP A 136 -10.68 20.19 0.33
CA ASP A 136 -12.03 19.72 0.63
C ASP A 136 -12.06 18.84 1.90
N PRO A 137 -12.36 19.45 3.08
CA PRO A 137 -12.41 18.69 4.32
C PRO A 137 -13.52 17.64 4.36
N PHE A 138 -14.58 17.80 3.58
CA PHE A 138 -15.64 16.80 3.49
C PHE A 138 -15.16 15.56 2.73
N ARG A 139 -14.44 15.77 1.63
CA ARG A 139 -13.83 14.69 0.85
C ARG A 139 -12.77 13.96 1.66
N LEU A 140 -11.91 14.69 2.36
CA LEU A 140 -10.92 14.10 3.27
C LEU A 140 -11.60 13.21 4.33
N CYS A 141 -12.65 13.69 4.97
CA CYS A 141 -13.41 12.91 5.94
C CYS A 141 -14.05 11.67 5.31
N ALA A 142 -14.61 11.81 4.10
CA ALA A 142 -15.18 10.69 3.35
C ALA A 142 -14.12 9.64 2.97
N SER A 143 -12.92 10.07 2.56
CA SER A 143 -11.81 9.18 2.23
C SER A 143 -11.38 8.35 3.44
N PHE A 144 -11.18 8.97 4.60
CA PHE A 144 -10.89 8.26 5.85
C PHE A 144 -11.97 7.23 6.19
N THR A 145 -13.23 7.61 6.06
CA THR A 145 -14.36 6.71 6.33
C THR A 145 -14.35 5.53 5.36
N GLN A 146 -14.11 5.79 4.08
CA GLN A 146 -14.07 4.74 3.06
C GLN A 146 -12.92 3.75 3.30
N ASP A 147 -11.72 4.25 3.64
CA ASP A 147 -10.58 3.38 3.93
C ASP A 147 -10.83 2.44 5.12
N LEU A 148 -11.53 2.94 6.14
CA LEU A 148 -11.93 2.11 7.28
C LEU A 148 -13.00 1.07 6.90
N LEU A 149 -13.95 1.43 6.04
CA LEU A 149 -14.95 0.49 5.52
C LEU A 149 -14.29 -0.59 4.65
N ASP A 150 -13.32 -0.22 3.83
CA ASP A 150 -12.56 -1.16 3.00
C ASP A 150 -11.78 -2.15 3.88
N MET A 151 -11.13 -1.66 4.93
CA MET A 151 -10.46 -2.50 5.93
C MET A 151 -11.45 -3.49 6.58
N MET A 152 -12.62 -3.02 7.02
CA MET A 152 -13.63 -3.89 7.60
C MET A 152 -14.13 -4.94 6.59
N GLN A 153 -14.22 -4.56 5.31
CA GLN A 153 -14.58 -5.50 4.25
C GLN A 153 -13.46 -6.55 4.05
N MET A 154 -12.19 -6.15 4.07
CA MET A 154 -11.07 -7.09 4.01
C MET A 154 -11.06 -8.06 5.20
N VAL A 155 -11.35 -7.58 6.40
CA VAL A 155 -11.54 -8.43 7.59
C VAL A 155 -12.63 -9.48 7.35
N LYS A 156 -13.78 -9.08 6.78
CA LYS A 156 -14.87 -10.02 6.45
C LYS A 156 -14.44 -11.03 5.40
N VAL A 157 -13.71 -10.61 4.37
CA VAL A 157 -13.19 -11.53 3.34
C VAL A 157 -12.26 -12.55 4.00
N LEU A 158 -11.26 -12.10 4.77
CA LEU A 158 -10.34 -13.00 5.46
C LEU A 158 -11.06 -13.97 6.41
N ARG A 159 -12.06 -13.49 7.15
CA ARG A 159 -12.90 -14.35 8.01
C ARG A 159 -13.77 -15.32 7.21
N GLY A 160 -14.07 -14.99 5.97
CA GLY A 160 -14.87 -15.81 5.06
C GLY A 160 -14.13 -16.97 4.42
N LEU A 161 -12.81 -16.89 4.28
CA LEU A 161 -12.01 -17.93 3.63
C LEU A 161 -12.11 -19.27 4.38
N ARG A 162 -12.15 -20.37 3.63
CA ARG A 162 -12.28 -21.73 4.17
C ARG A 162 -11.38 -22.69 3.43
N GLN A 163 -10.77 -23.61 4.14
CA GLN A 163 -10.02 -24.71 3.52
C GLN A 163 -10.85 -25.51 2.51
N ALA A 164 -12.15 -25.63 2.73
CA ALA A 164 -13.04 -26.34 1.82
C ALA A 164 -13.23 -25.66 0.43
N ASP A 165 -12.92 -24.37 0.34
CA ASP A 165 -13.01 -23.59 -0.90
C ASP A 165 -11.71 -23.62 -1.71
N VAL A 166 -10.62 -24.10 -1.09
CA VAL A 166 -9.31 -24.25 -1.76
C VAL A 166 -9.37 -25.43 -2.73
N PRO A 167 -8.89 -25.27 -3.98
CA PRO A 167 -8.82 -26.38 -4.91
C PRO A 167 -8.01 -27.55 -4.35
N THR A 168 -8.54 -28.77 -4.46
CA THR A 168 -7.95 -29.97 -3.83
C THR A 168 -6.75 -30.54 -4.55
N MET A 169 -6.51 -30.12 -5.80
CA MET A 169 -5.37 -30.59 -6.59
C MET A 169 -4.30 -29.49 -6.59
N PRO A 170 -3.14 -29.72 -5.93
CA PRO A 170 -2.01 -28.80 -6.01
C PRO A 170 -1.53 -28.63 -7.45
N LEU A 171 -1.03 -27.45 -7.79
CA LEU A 171 -0.33 -27.24 -9.06
C LEU A 171 1.10 -27.76 -8.97
N GLU A 172 1.52 -28.55 -9.97
CA GLU A 172 2.88 -29.09 -9.99
C GLU A 172 3.94 -27.99 -10.18
N ASN A 173 3.62 -26.97 -11.01
CA ASN A 173 4.51 -25.86 -11.31
C ASN A 173 3.74 -24.53 -11.23
N PRO A 174 3.46 -23.99 -10.04
CA PRO A 174 2.73 -22.72 -9.90
C PRO A 174 3.39 -21.53 -10.58
N SER A 175 4.73 -21.51 -10.66
CA SER A 175 5.49 -20.45 -11.33
C SER A 175 5.33 -20.41 -12.86
N GLU A 176 4.86 -21.48 -13.47
CA GLU A 176 4.60 -21.57 -14.91
C GLU A 176 3.09 -21.46 -15.22
N ALA A 177 2.25 -21.35 -14.19
CA ALA A 177 0.80 -21.31 -14.34
C ALA A 177 0.34 -19.94 -14.84
N THR A 178 -0.70 -19.94 -15.66
CA THR A 178 -1.35 -18.70 -16.09
C THR A 178 -2.18 -18.08 -14.95
N GLU A 179 -2.48 -16.78 -15.05
CA GLU A 179 -3.36 -16.09 -14.11
C GLU A 179 -4.72 -16.82 -13.98
N GLU A 180 -5.31 -17.26 -15.09
CA GLU A 180 -6.57 -18.00 -15.09
C GLU A 180 -6.48 -19.28 -14.25
N THR A 181 -5.37 -19.99 -14.33
CA THR A 181 -5.12 -21.23 -13.58
C THR A 181 -4.87 -20.97 -12.10
N LEU A 182 -4.13 -19.90 -11.75
CA LEU A 182 -3.83 -19.51 -10.37
C LEU A 182 -5.01 -18.86 -9.64
N ARG A 183 -5.84 -18.14 -10.37
CA ARG A 183 -6.92 -17.32 -9.80
C ARG A 183 -7.83 -18.05 -8.80
N PRO A 184 -8.27 -19.30 -9.03
CA PRO A 184 -9.09 -20.03 -8.05
C PRO A 184 -8.38 -20.24 -6.72
N TYR A 185 -7.08 -20.51 -6.72
CA TYR A 185 -6.27 -20.68 -5.51
C TYR A 185 -6.11 -19.35 -4.78
N LEU A 186 -5.70 -18.31 -5.49
CA LEU A 186 -5.50 -16.97 -4.92
C LEU A 186 -6.78 -16.43 -4.28
N LEU A 187 -7.93 -16.59 -4.95
CA LEU A 187 -9.23 -16.18 -4.42
C LEU A 187 -9.67 -17.01 -3.20
N ALA A 188 -9.21 -18.23 -3.09
CA ALA A 188 -9.46 -19.10 -1.95
C ALA A 188 -8.47 -18.87 -0.78
N GLY A 189 -7.43 -18.05 -0.98
CA GLY A 189 -6.42 -17.75 0.03
C GLY A 189 -5.24 -18.72 0.08
N ASP A 190 -5.03 -19.47 -1.00
CA ASP A 190 -3.89 -20.35 -1.26
C ASP A 190 -2.97 -19.66 -2.27
N PHE A 191 -1.86 -19.09 -1.82
CA PHE A 191 -0.97 -18.24 -2.63
C PHE A 191 0.18 -19.01 -3.29
N ASN A 192 0.41 -20.24 -2.86
CA ASN A 192 1.43 -21.12 -3.42
C ASN A 192 0.83 -22.26 -4.23
N ALA A 193 -0.51 -22.34 -4.30
CA ALA A 193 -1.30 -23.34 -5.00
C ALA A 193 -0.97 -24.81 -4.60
N ASP A 194 -0.68 -25.02 -3.32
CA ASP A 194 -0.40 -26.35 -2.76
C ASP A 194 -1.65 -27.08 -2.25
N GLY A 195 -2.81 -26.45 -2.31
CA GLY A 195 -4.08 -26.99 -1.84
C GLY A 195 -4.35 -26.73 -0.34
N VAL A 196 -3.56 -25.85 0.28
CA VAL A 196 -3.72 -25.47 1.69
C VAL A 196 -4.07 -23.98 1.80
N LEU A 197 -5.00 -23.65 2.68
CA LEU A 197 -5.35 -22.27 2.99
C LEU A 197 -4.17 -21.57 3.67
N ASP A 198 -3.52 -20.63 3.00
CA ASP A 198 -2.38 -19.89 3.52
C ASP A 198 -2.75 -18.80 4.52
N ILE A 199 -3.84 -18.09 4.28
CA ILE A 199 -4.29 -16.96 5.12
C ILE A 199 -5.80 -16.99 5.33
N GLY A 200 -6.25 -16.31 6.36
CA GLY A 200 -7.68 -16.17 6.63
C GLY A 200 -8.29 -17.35 7.38
N GLY A 201 -9.60 -17.36 7.45
CA GLY A 201 -10.36 -18.31 8.26
C GLY A 201 -10.85 -17.73 9.58
N PRO A 202 -11.75 -18.46 10.27
CA PRO A 202 -12.46 -17.94 11.45
C PRO A 202 -11.54 -17.68 12.66
N ASN A 203 -10.41 -18.36 12.74
CA ASN A 203 -9.55 -18.35 13.93
C ASN A 203 -8.19 -17.68 13.68
N VAL A 204 -7.88 -17.23 12.47
CA VAL A 204 -6.61 -16.58 12.17
C VAL A 204 -6.51 -15.26 12.92
N GLN A 205 -5.36 -14.99 13.52
CA GLN A 205 -5.11 -13.72 14.18
C GLN A 205 -4.97 -12.61 13.16
N LEU A 206 -5.75 -11.53 13.34
CA LEU A 206 -5.71 -10.33 12.52
C LEU A 206 -5.12 -9.17 13.33
N SER A 207 -4.24 -8.41 12.69
CA SER A 207 -3.61 -7.22 13.23
C SER A 207 -3.65 -6.08 12.21
N LEU A 208 -3.50 -4.86 12.68
CA LEU A 208 -3.31 -3.69 11.82
C LEU A 208 -1.89 -3.15 12.01
N GLY A 209 -1.31 -2.69 10.92
CA GLY A 209 -0.09 -1.91 10.89
C GLY A 209 -0.24 -0.72 9.97
N GLY A 210 0.63 0.25 10.09
CA GLY A 210 0.67 1.34 9.12
C GLY A 210 1.62 2.45 9.51
N THR A 211 2.06 3.19 8.51
CA THR A 211 3.04 4.28 8.65
C THR A 211 2.37 5.62 8.41
N SER A 212 2.69 6.63 9.22
CA SER A 212 2.23 8.01 9.06
C SER A 212 0.70 8.09 8.99
N LEU A 213 0.11 8.49 7.86
CA LEU A 213 -1.33 8.43 7.59
C LEU A 213 -1.90 7.04 7.85
N GLY A 214 -1.21 6.01 7.37
CA GLY A 214 -1.59 4.62 7.60
C GLY A 214 -1.57 4.22 9.08
N GLY A 215 -0.66 4.80 9.88
CA GLY A 215 -0.65 4.62 11.33
C GLY A 215 -1.88 5.23 12.02
N ILE A 216 -2.39 6.35 11.50
CA ILE A 216 -3.65 6.98 11.96
C ILE A 216 -4.81 6.03 11.64
N HIS A 217 -4.92 5.57 10.38
CA HIS A 217 -5.97 4.63 9.96
C HIS A 217 -5.93 3.32 10.76
N ALA A 218 -4.73 2.74 10.97
CA ALA A 218 -4.57 1.52 11.76
C ALA A 218 -5.08 1.71 13.19
N THR A 219 -4.79 2.86 13.82
CA THR A 219 -5.26 3.18 15.17
C THR A 219 -6.79 3.33 15.22
N MET A 220 -7.36 4.05 14.26
CA MET A 220 -8.82 4.21 14.15
C MET A 220 -9.50 2.87 13.86
N GLY A 221 -8.95 2.08 12.94
CA GLY A 221 -9.45 0.76 12.59
C GLY A 221 -9.48 -0.19 13.78
N ALA A 222 -8.40 -0.22 14.58
CA ALA A 222 -8.35 -1.04 15.79
C ALA A 222 -9.36 -0.63 16.86
N ALA A 223 -9.78 0.64 16.86
CA ALA A 223 -10.78 1.14 17.80
C ALA A 223 -12.23 0.72 17.44
N ILE A 224 -12.49 0.41 16.16
CA ILE A 224 -13.84 0.14 15.66
C ILE A 224 -14.06 -1.31 15.22
N GLU A 225 -12.99 -2.07 14.92
CA GLU A 225 -13.08 -3.44 14.41
C GLU A 225 -12.68 -4.44 15.51
N PRO A 226 -13.64 -5.15 16.12
CA PRO A 226 -13.38 -6.05 17.25
C PRO A 226 -12.57 -7.29 16.89
N GLU A 227 -12.49 -7.65 15.60
CA GLU A 227 -11.69 -8.78 15.12
C GLU A 227 -10.19 -8.50 15.15
N ILE A 228 -9.78 -7.23 15.21
CA ILE A 228 -8.38 -6.82 15.31
C ILE A 228 -7.90 -7.00 16.76
N LYS A 229 -6.80 -7.72 16.90
CA LYS A 229 -6.25 -8.06 18.23
C LYS A 229 -5.05 -7.20 18.62
N THR A 230 -4.29 -6.73 17.63
CA THR A 230 -3.11 -5.89 17.86
C THR A 230 -3.01 -4.81 16.80
N VAL A 231 -2.40 -3.70 17.15
CA VAL A 231 -2.11 -2.59 16.22
C VAL A 231 -0.67 -2.12 16.41
N THR A 232 -0.01 -1.85 15.30
CA THR A 232 1.36 -1.32 15.26
C THR A 232 1.38 -0.03 14.43
N PRO A 233 1.02 1.11 15.04
CA PRO A 233 1.09 2.40 14.37
C PRO A 233 2.53 2.91 14.37
N ILE A 234 3.07 3.20 13.20
CA ILE A 234 4.43 3.72 13.01
C ILE A 234 4.32 5.21 12.68
N VAL A 235 4.95 6.06 13.47
CA VAL A 235 4.94 7.52 13.34
C VAL A 235 3.53 8.11 13.14
N ALA A 236 2.54 7.50 13.75
CA ALA A 236 1.18 7.97 13.70
C ALA A 236 1.03 9.28 14.48
N GLY A 237 0.45 10.28 13.84
CA GLY A 237 0.12 11.54 14.52
C GLY A 237 -1.29 11.51 15.11
N GLY A 238 -1.48 12.14 16.26
CA GLY A 238 -2.80 12.45 16.80
C GLY A 238 -3.16 13.90 16.53
N GLY A 239 -4.44 14.19 16.29
CA GLY A 239 -4.89 15.57 16.07
C GLY A 239 -4.42 16.16 14.74
N LEU A 240 -5.11 15.88 13.64
CA LEU A 240 -4.73 16.36 12.31
C LEU A 240 -4.51 17.89 12.25
N ILE A 241 -5.30 18.66 12.98
CA ILE A 241 -5.12 20.12 13.05
C ILE A 241 -3.81 20.49 13.75
N ASP A 242 -3.45 19.79 14.83
CA ASP A 242 -2.18 20.03 15.52
C ASP A 242 -0.99 19.58 14.64
N LEU A 243 -1.12 18.51 13.88
CA LEU A 243 -0.15 18.10 12.88
C LEU A 243 0.07 19.18 11.83
N MET A 244 -1.00 19.76 11.31
CA MET A 244 -0.96 20.80 10.28
C MET A 244 -0.40 22.13 10.79
N THR A 245 -0.62 22.45 12.06
CA THR A 245 -0.30 23.78 12.59
C THR A 245 0.92 23.82 13.52
N ARG A 246 1.35 22.68 14.08
CA ARG A 246 2.37 22.63 15.13
C ARG A 246 3.49 21.62 14.90
N SER A 247 3.39 20.77 13.86
CA SER A 247 4.44 19.80 13.58
C SER A 247 5.59 20.42 12.78
N THR A 248 6.70 19.69 12.71
CA THR A 248 7.82 20.06 11.84
C THR A 248 7.46 19.97 10.34
N LEU A 249 6.30 19.40 10.00
CA LEU A 249 5.78 19.36 8.64
C LEU A 249 5.01 20.62 8.27
N ASN A 250 4.86 21.60 9.16
CA ASN A 250 4.10 22.81 8.91
C ASN A 250 4.63 23.61 7.71
N PHE A 251 5.91 23.51 7.38
CA PHE A 251 6.49 24.17 6.20
C PHE A 251 5.89 23.67 4.87
N ILE A 252 5.35 22.44 4.85
CA ILE A 252 4.62 21.89 3.70
C ILE A 252 3.12 22.20 3.84
N LEU A 253 2.58 21.97 5.03
CA LEU A 253 1.14 21.99 5.29
C LEU A 253 0.60 23.41 5.45
N GLU A 254 1.41 24.34 5.93
CA GLU A 254 1.00 25.73 6.12
C GLU A 254 0.71 26.48 4.81
N PRO A 255 1.59 26.44 3.78
CA PRO A 255 1.26 27.04 2.49
C PRO A 255 -0.01 26.46 1.89
N LEU A 256 -0.17 25.16 1.95
CA LEU A 256 -1.35 24.44 1.49
C LEU A 256 -2.60 24.90 2.25
N PHE A 257 -2.54 24.98 3.57
CA PHE A 257 -3.66 25.42 4.41
C PHE A 257 -4.04 26.88 4.15
N LEU A 258 -3.06 27.75 3.92
CA LEU A 258 -3.29 29.14 3.56
C LEU A 258 -3.90 29.29 2.16
N GLU A 259 -3.52 28.47 1.21
CA GLU A 259 -4.12 28.42 -0.11
C GLU A 259 -5.59 28.01 -0.02
N ILE A 260 -5.90 27.00 0.77
CA ILE A 260 -7.25 26.51 1.03
C ILE A 260 -8.14 27.58 1.68
N THR A 261 -7.62 28.23 2.70
CA THR A 261 -8.42 29.16 3.54
C THR A 261 -8.42 30.58 2.98
N GLY A 262 -7.64 30.83 1.92
CA GLY A 262 -7.51 32.16 1.33
C GLY A 262 -6.99 33.22 2.32
N ASN A 263 -6.00 32.88 3.12
CA ASN A 263 -5.41 33.75 4.16
C ASN A 263 -6.41 34.23 5.23
N ARG A 264 -7.51 33.52 5.43
CA ARG A 264 -8.57 33.89 6.38
C ARG A 264 -8.40 33.30 7.77
N VAL A 265 -7.34 32.54 8.02
CA VAL A 265 -7.04 32.03 9.35
C VAL A 265 -6.39 33.13 10.18
N VAL A 266 -7.19 33.76 11.04
CA VAL A 266 -6.72 34.79 11.96
C VAL A 266 -6.33 34.11 13.27
N GLY A 267 -5.11 34.37 13.76
CA GLY A 267 -4.67 33.96 15.10
C GLY A 267 -3.89 32.65 15.19
N CYS A 268 -3.50 32.06 14.07
CA CYS A 268 -2.45 31.05 14.07
C CYS A 268 -1.09 31.76 14.17
N PRO A 269 -0.37 31.69 15.30
CA PRO A 269 0.97 32.21 15.32
C PRO A 269 1.79 31.35 14.37
N LEU A 270 2.35 31.96 13.33
CA LEU A 270 3.44 31.38 12.56
C LEU A 270 4.56 31.11 13.55
N ILE A 271 4.68 29.88 14.00
CA ILE A 271 5.74 29.51 14.92
C ILE A 271 7.00 29.27 14.09
N HIS A 272 7.54 30.33 13.56
CA HIS A 272 8.96 30.40 13.20
C HIS A 272 9.78 30.66 14.44
N THR A 273 9.57 29.90 15.48
CA THR A 273 10.55 29.86 16.56
C THR A 273 11.43 28.68 16.27
N GLY A 274 12.61 28.98 15.75
CA GLY A 274 13.69 28.01 15.72
C GLY A 274 13.91 27.46 17.13
N TYR A 275 13.56 26.21 17.31
CA TYR A 275 14.04 25.32 18.34
C TYR A 275 14.54 24.05 17.67
#